data_c1c49869ad80fb5ce1a9d5cbd8afe508
#
_entry.id   c1c49869ad80fb5ce1a9d5cbd8afe508
#
_cell.length_a   1.000
_cell.length_b   1.000
_cell.length_c   1.000
_cell.angle_alpha   90.00
_cell.angle_beta   90.00
_cell.angle_gamma   90.00
#
_symmetry.space_group_name_H-M   'P 1'
#
loop_
_entity.id
_entity.type
_entity.pdbx_description
1 polymer ?
#
loop_
_entity_poly.entity_id
_entity_poly.type
_entity_poly.pdbx_seq_one_letter_code
_entity_poly.pdbx_strand_id
1 'polypeptide(L)'
;AATTGYGYNDAGRDNLERVYADCFHTEAALVRPQITCGTHALTVALSANLLPGDTLLSPVGAPYDTLEEVIGIRPSACSLKEYGVHYRQVDLLPDYGFDYPAIEQALRGGVKLVTIQRSKGYATRPTFSVQQIGELIAFCKRIDPNIICMVDNCYGEFVETIEPSDLGADMIVGSLIKNPGGGLAPIGGYICGRKDVVDRCAFRLSAPGLGQEVGANLGLMPAFYQGFFLAPTVTAGALKGAVFAANVYER
;
A
#
# COMPACT_ATOMS: atom_id res chain seq x y z
N ALA A 1 2.30 15.28 -22.77
CA ALA A 1 1.18 16.22 -22.98
C ALA A 1 0.16 16.03 -21.87
N ALA A 2 -0.59 17.10 -21.54
CA ALA A 2 -1.72 16.99 -20.63
C ALA A 2 -2.92 16.34 -21.34
N THR A 3 -3.65 15.50 -20.61
CA THR A 3 -4.92 14.93 -21.06
C THR A 3 -6.05 15.36 -20.13
N THR A 4 -7.25 15.45 -20.68
CA THR A 4 -8.49 15.78 -19.98
C THR A 4 -9.61 14.83 -20.43
N GLY A 5 -10.80 14.93 -19.84
CA GLY A 5 -11.90 14.05 -20.16
C GLY A 5 -11.62 12.60 -19.78
N TYR A 6 -11.88 11.68 -20.66
CA TYR A 6 -11.64 10.25 -20.42
C TYR A 6 -10.15 9.88 -20.32
N GLY A 7 -9.26 10.61 -21.01
CA GLY A 7 -7.83 10.32 -21.01
C GLY A 7 -7.46 8.99 -21.67
N TYR A 8 -8.21 8.56 -22.69
CA TYR A 8 -7.85 7.37 -23.46
C TYR A 8 -6.46 7.53 -24.12
N ASN A 9 -5.70 6.44 -24.21
CA ASN A 9 -4.36 6.40 -24.83
C ASN A 9 -3.37 7.44 -24.25
N ASP A 10 -3.44 7.68 -22.95
CA ASP A 10 -2.54 8.59 -22.26
C ASP A 10 -1.15 7.94 -22.07
N ALA A 11 -0.28 8.12 -23.05
CA ALA A 11 1.07 7.55 -23.04
C ALA A 11 1.91 8.00 -21.82
N GLY A 12 1.68 9.21 -21.30
CA GLY A 12 2.38 9.71 -20.10
C GLY A 12 2.00 8.91 -18.86
N ARG A 13 0.71 8.71 -18.65
CA ARG A 13 0.18 7.90 -17.58
C ARG A 13 0.63 6.44 -17.69
N ASP A 14 0.43 5.84 -18.87
CA ASP A 14 0.73 4.43 -19.09
C ASP A 14 2.22 4.11 -18.92
N ASN A 15 3.10 5.03 -19.37
CA ASN A 15 4.54 4.90 -19.12
C ASN A 15 4.91 5.11 -17.65
N LEU A 16 4.25 6.02 -16.93
CA LEU A 16 4.50 6.20 -15.49
C LEU A 16 4.19 4.92 -14.72
N GLU A 17 3.07 4.27 -15.00
CA GLU A 17 2.68 3.01 -14.39
C GLU A 17 3.71 1.91 -14.68
N ARG A 18 4.25 1.86 -15.91
CA ARG A 18 5.33 0.93 -16.24
C ARG A 18 6.61 1.22 -15.47
N VAL A 19 7.00 2.50 -15.35
CA VAL A 19 8.18 2.91 -14.56
C VAL A 19 8.04 2.51 -13.08
N TYR A 20 6.85 2.65 -12.50
CA TYR A 20 6.59 2.18 -11.14
C TYR A 20 6.67 0.66 -11.02
N ALA A 21 6.05 -0.06 -11.96
CA ALA A 21 6.10 -1.53 -11.97
C ALA A 21 7.55 -2.04 -12.09
N ASP A 22 8.33 -1.46 -12.99
CA ASP A 22 9.74 -1.81 -13.18
C ASP A 22 10.59 -1.48 -11.94
N CYS A 23 10.39 -0.30 -11.33
CA CYS A 23 11.15 0.13 -10.16
C CYS A 23 10.86 -0.71 -8.90
N PHE A 24 9.62 -1.11 -8.72
CA PHE A 24 9.18 -1.94 -7.59
C PHE A 24 9.15 -3.44 -7.91
N HIS A 25 9.68 -3.85 -9.05
CA HIS A 25 9.77 -5.24 -9.53
C HIS A 25 8.41 -5.97 -9.45
N THR A 26 7.35 -5.33 -9.96
CA THR A 26 5.99 -5.86 -9.96
C THR A 26 5.46 -6.07 -11.38
N GLU A 27 4.44 -6.91 -11.53
CA GLU A 27 3.83 -7.21 -12.83
C GLU A 27 3.04 -6.03 -13.40
N ALA A 28 2.45 -5.21 -12.52
CA ALA A 28 1.61 -4.08 -12.90
C ALA A 28 1.63 -2.99 -11.82
N ALA A 29 1.26 -1.78 -12.24
CA ALA A 29 1.05 -0.66 -11.36
C ALA A 29 -0.18 0.16 -11.76
N LEU A 30 -0.82 0.80 -10.80
CA LEU A 30 -1.87 1.80 -10.95
C LEU A 30 -1.40 3.06 -10.23
N VAL A 31 -1.04 4.11 -10.98
CA VAL A 31 -0.47 5.36 -10.46
C VAL A 31 -1.30 6.54 -10.95
N ARG A 32 -2.13 7.10 -10.07
CA ARG A 32 -3.20 7.97 -10.52
C ARG A 32 -3.38 9.23 -9.66
N PRO A 33 -3.61 10.40 -10.29
CA PRO A 33 -4.07 11.58 -9.58
C PRO A 33 -5.49 11.42 -9.03
N GLN A 34 -6.30 10.53 -9.60
CA GLN A 34 -7.66 10.22 -9.13
C GLN A 34 -7.66 9.47 -7.80
N ILE A 35 -6.54 8.90 -7.38
CA ILE A 35 -6.36 8.38 -6.02
C ILE A 35 -6.03 9.58 -5.12
N THR A 36 -6.98 10.05 -4.35
CA THR A 36 -6.90 11.34 -3.64
C THR A 36 -5.87 11.39 -2.51
N CYS A 37 -5.55 10.24 -1.92
CA CYS A 37 -4.60 10.11 -0.80
C CYS A 37 -4.24 8.65 -0.55
N GLY A 38 -3.33 8.39 0.41
CA GLY A 38 -2.94 7.02 0.79
C GLY A 38 -4.10 6.18 1.33
N THR A 39 -4.96 6.76 2.17
CA THR A 39 -6.16 6.07 2.67
C THR A 39 -7.08 5.65 1.52
N HIS A 40 -7.24 6.50 0.48
CA HIS A 40 -8.02 6.14 -0.71
C HIS A 40 -7.34 5.00 -1.50
N ALA A 41 -6.01 5.02 -1.66
CA ALA A 41 -5.29 3.92 -2.30
C ALA A 41 -5.53 2.59 -1.58
N LEU A 42 -5.42 2.57 -0.26
CA LEU A 42 -5.69 1.40 0.57
C LEU A 42 -7.17 0.96 0.49
N THR A 43 -8.11 1.92 0.50
CA THR A 43 -9.54 1.63 0.32
C THR A 43 -9.82 0.95 -1.00
N VAL A 44 -9.25 1.45 -2.10
CA VAL A 44 -9.36 0.85 -3.43
C VAL A 44 -8.77 -0.56 -3.43
N ALA A 45 -7.56 -0.72 -2.89
CA ALA A 45 -6.86 -2.00 -2.85
C ALA A 45 -7.65 -3.07 -2.08
N LEU A 46 -8.13 -2.72 -0.89
CA LEU A 46 -8.93 -3.62 -0.06
C LEU A 46 -10.29 -3.94 -0.69
N SER A 47 -11.05 -2.91 -1.07
CA SER A 47 -12.41 -3.10 -1.60
C SER A 47 -12.46 -3.75 -2.98
N ALA A 48 -11.36 -3.71 -3.73
CA ALA A 48 -11.23 -4.41 -5.00
C ALA A 48 -10.98 -5.92 -4.83
N ASN A 49 -10.29 -6.30 -3.77
CA ASN A 49 -9.79 -7.65 -3.57
C ASN A 49 -10.51 -8.43 -2.45
N LEU A 50 -11.49 -7.79 -1.80
CA LEU A 50 -12.36 -8.39 -0.80
C LEU A 50 -13.82 -8.32 -1.25
N LEU A 51 -14.52 -9.43 -1.16
CA LEU A 51 -15.95 -9.57 -1.44
C LEU A 51 -16.73 -9.79 -0.14
N PRO A 52 -18.06 -9.60 -0.14
CA PRO A 52 -18.90 -9.95 1.01
C PRO A 52 -18.67 -11.40 1.45
N GLY A 53 -18.41 -11.60 2.74
CA GLY A 53 -18.06 -12.89 3.33
C GLY A 53 -16.56 -13.18 3.42
N ASP A 54 -15.71 -12.44 2.71
CA ASP A 54 -14.26 -12.57 2.83
C ASP A 54 -13.76 -12.05 4.19
N THR A 55 -12.63 -12.57 4.63
CA THR A 55 -11.96 -12.13 5.86
C THR A 55 -10.65 -11.41 5.54
N LEU A 56 -10.50 -10.21 6.10
CA LEU A 56 -9.26 -9.44 6.18
C LEU A 56 -8.56 -9.73 7.50
N LEU A 57 -7.25 -10.02 7.48
CA LEU A 57 -6.42 -10.17 8.67
C LEU A 57 -5.35 -9.08 8.75
N SER A 58 -5.25 -8.40 9.90
CA SER A 58 -4.06 -7.64 10.28
C SER A 58 -3.25 -8.45 11.28
N PRO A 59 -2.06 -8.95 10.92
CA PRO A 59 -1.22 -9.75 11.81
C PRO A 59 -0.21 -8.91 12.61
N VAL A 60 -0.33 -7.59 12.56
CA VAL A 60 0.61 -6.62 13.15
C VAL A 60 -0.06 -5.61 14.08
N GLY A 61 -1.21 -5.98 14.63
CA GLY A 61 -2.05 -5.11 15.46
C GLY A 61 -3.01 -4.26 14.64
N ALA A 62 -3.62 -3.28 15.29
CA ALA A 62 -4.54 -2.37 14.65
C ALA A 62 -3.84 -1.49 13.59
N PRO A 63 -4.47 -1.24 12.43
CA PRO A 63 -3.97 -0.27 11.48
C PRO A 63 -4.12 1.15 12.03
N TYR A 64 -3.57 2.15 11.30
CA TYR A 64 -3.73 3.55 11.69
C TYR A 64 -5.21 4.00 11.62
N ASP A 65 -5.52 5.08 12.33
CA ASP A 65 -6.86 5.52 12.69
C ASP A 65 -7.85 5.63 11.52
N THR A 66 -7.47 6.28 10.41
CA THR A 66 -8.39 6.42 9.26
C THR A 66 -8.65 5.10 8.53
N LEU A 67 -7.72 4.14 8.58
CA LEU A 67 -7.96 2.82 8.03
C LEU A 67 -8.85 1.95 8.92
N GLU A 68 -8.86 2.20 10.24
CA GLU A 68 -9.84 1.57 11.13
C GLU A 68 -11.28 1.88 10.73
N GLU A 69 -11.55 3.12 10.27
CA GLU A 69 -12.87 3.52 9.78
C GLU A 69 -13.20 2.88 8.43
N VAL A 70 -12.22 2.82 7.51
CA VAL A 70 -12.40 2.13 6.21
C VAL A 70 -12.77 0.66 6.42
N ILE A 71 -12.11 -0.01 7.34
CA ILE A 71 -12.39 -1.42 7.67
C ILE A 71 -13.71 -1.56 8.43
N GLY A 72 -14.05 -0.60 9.30
CA GLY A 72 -15.21 -0.63 10.18
C GLY A 72 -14.89 -1.19 11.56
N ILE A 73 -13.62 -1.14 11.99
CA ILE A 73 -13.20 -1.37 13.39
C ILE A 73 -13.84 -0.29 14.25
N ARG A 74 -13.66 0.99 13.85
CA ARG A 74 -14.49 2.09 14.31
C ARG A 74 -15.70 2.22 13.39
N PRO A 75 -16.94 2.35 13.94
CA PRO A 75 -18.16 2.45 13.14
C PRO A 75 -18.06 3.63 12.14
N SER A 76 -18.22 3.32 10.87
CA SER A 76 -18.23 4.32 9.80
C SER A 76 -19.11 3.83 8.66
N ALA A 77 -19.88 4.75 8.08
CA ALA A 77 -20.70 4.47 6.91
C ALA A 77 -19.81 4.10 5.71
N CYS A 78 -20.28 3.19 4.88
CA CYS A 78 -19.57 2.69 3.70
C CYS A 78 -18.27 1.92 4.03
N SER A 79 -18.10 1.47 5.27
CA SER A 79 -16.97 0.64 5.67
C SER A 79 -17.03 -0.76 5.03
N LEU A 80 -15.89 -1.45 4.96
CA LEU A 80 -15.84 -2.83 4.47
C LEU A 80 -16.76 -3.76 5.28
N LYS A 81 -16.88 -3.52 6.59
CA LYS A 81 -17.79 -4.27 7.47
C LYS A 81 -19.26 -4.12 7.06
N GLU A 82 -19.70 -2.92 6.67
CA GLU A 82 -21.07 -2.72 6.17
C GLU A 82 -21.31 -3.47 4.84
N TYR A 83 -20.27 -3.66 4.05
CA TYR A 83 -20.32 -4.47 2.84
C TYR A 83 -20.09 -5.98 3.09
N GLY A 84 -20.12 -6.41 4.35
CA GLY A 84 -20.06 -7.82 4.71
C GLY A 84 -18.68 -8.45 4.73
N VAL A 85 -17.62 -7.64 4.75
CA VAL A 85 -16.25 -8.13 4.95
C VAL A 85 -15.99 -8.31 6.45
N HIS A 86 -15.39 -9.43 6.82
CA HIS A 86 -14.99 -9.73 8.17
C HIS A 86 -13.57 -9.22 8.45
N TYR A 87 -13.33 -8.79 9.68
CA TYR A 87 -11.99 -8.37 10.12
C TYR A 87 -11.50 -9.22 11.27
N ARG A 88 -10.23 -9.61 11.21
CA ARG A 88 -9.48 -10.25 12.31
C ARG A 88 -8.19 -9.50 12.56
N GLN A 89 -7.73 -9.54 13.80
CA GLN A 89 -6.48 -8.92 14.22
C GLN A 89 -5.70 -9.88 15.09
N VAL A 90 -4.40 -9.89 14.91
CA VAL A 90 -3.44 -10.48 15.84
C VAL A 90 -2.50 -9.37 16.28
N ASP A 91 -2.40 -9.14 17.58
CA ASP A 91 -1.51 -8.14 18.13
C ASP A 91 -0.06 -8.66 18.17
N LEU A 92 0.88 -7.72 18.22
CA LEU A 92 2.29 -8.07 18.41
C LEU A 92 2.52 -8.57 19.83
N LEU A 93 3.54 -9.39 19.99
CA LEU A 93 4.05 -9.80 21.30
C LEU A 93 4.62 -8.58 22.08
N PRO A 94 4.80 -8.68 23.42
CA PRO A 94 5.32 -7.57 24.22
C PRO A 94 6.70 -7.03 23.76
N ASP A 95 7.50 -7.85 23.12
CA ASP A 95 8.79 -7.49 22.51
C ASP A 95 8.66 -6.96 21.06
N TYR A 96 7.43 -6.73 20.61
CA TYR A 96 7.07 -6.35 19.23
C TYR A 96 7.34 -7.44 18.17
N GLY A 97 7.61 -8.67 18.55
CA GLY A 97 7.68 -9.82 17.66
C GLY A 97 6.31 -10.22 17.11
N PHE A 98 6.30 -10.96 16.01
CA PHE A 98 5.06 -11.52 15.46
C PHE A 98 4.61 -12.73 16.26
N ASP A 99 3.34 -12.79 16.64
CA ASP A 99 2.73 -13.97 17.29
C ASP A 99 2.37 -15.01 16.21
N TYR A 100 3.36 -15.74 15.74
CA TYR A 100 3.17 -16.75 14.69
C TYR A 100 2.13 -17.82 15.04
N PRO A 101 2.05 -18.37 16.28
CA PRO A 101 0.98 -19.29 16.66
C PRO A 101 -0.44 -18.68 16.50
N ALA A 102 -0.63 -17.46 16.98
CA ALA A 102 -1.93 -16.79 16.87
C ALA A 102 -2.26 -16.43 15.40
N ILE A 103 -1.26 -16.02 14.61
CA ILE A 103 -1.41 -15.76 13.18
C ILE A 103 -1.82 -17.04 12.45
N GLU A 104 -1.17 -18.18 12.72
CA GLU A 104 -1.54 -19.47 12.13
C GLU A 104 -2.97 -19.85 12.46
N GLN A 105 -3.40 -19.70 13.71
CA GLN A 105 -4.77 -19.98 14.11
C GLN A 105 -5.78 -19.08 13.37
N ALA A 106 -5.46 -17.79 13.22
CA ALA A 106 -6.32 -16.85 12.48
C ALA A 106 -6.43 -17.23 10.99
N LEU A 107 -5.31 -17.61 10.35
CA LEU A 107 -5.25 -18.00 8.94
C LEU A 107 -6.05 -19.29 8.67
N ARG A 108 -5.94 -20.30 9.54
CA ARG A 108 -6.72 -21.55 9.42
C ARG A 108 -8.23 -21.34 9.51
N GLY A 109 -8.68 -20.21 10.03
CA GLY A 109 -10.07 -19.80 10.04
C GLY A 109 -10.61 -19.26 8.72
N GLY A 110 -9.81 -19.30 7.66
CA GLY A 110 -10.14 -18.77 6.33
C GLY A 110 -9.92 -17.26 6.25
N VAL A 111 -8.85 -16.85 5.57
CA VAL A 111 -8.49 -15.44 5.34
C VAL A 111 -8.25 -15.24 3.86
N LYS A 112 -8.85 -14.21 3.28
CA LYS A 112 -8.66 -13.87 1.87
C LYS A 112 -7.46 -12.96 1.65
N LEU A 113 -7.27 -11.98 2.54
CA LEU A 113 -6.24 -10.95 2.41
C LEU A 113 -5.61 -10.66 3.78
N VAL A 114 -4.29 -10.59 3.79
CA VAL A 114 -3.48 -10.10 4.92
C VAL A 114 -3.02 -8.69 4.60
N THR A 115 -3.26 -7.75 5.51
CA THR A 115 -2.77 -6.37 5.42
C THR A 115 -1.66 -6.13 6.43
N ILE A 116 -0.50 -5.66 5.96
CA ILE A 116 0.68 -5.39 6.78
C ILE A 116 1.02 -3.91 6.68
N GLN A 117 0.85 -3.17 7.76
CA GLN A 117 1.29 -1.78 7.83
C GLN A 117 2.76 -1.73 8.20
N ARG A 118 3.64 -1.29 7.27
CA ARG A 118 5.09 -1.22 7.46
C ARG A 118 5.48 -0.18 8.50
N SER A 119 4.98 1.05 8.36
CA SER A 119 5.27 2.12 9.29
C SER A 119 4.61 1.90 10.65
N LYS A 120 5.21 2.46 11.70
CA LYS A 120 4.60 2.43 13.03
C LYS A 120 3.34 3.32 13.14
N GLY A 121 3.13 4.24 12.20
CA GLY A 121 2.09 5.26 12.32
C GLY A 121 2.27 6.07 13.60
N TYR A 122 1.22 6.18 14.39
CA TYR A 122 1.24 6.82 15.72
C TYR A 122 1.53 5.86 16.87
N ALA A 123 1.73 4.57 16.58
CA ALA A 123 2.04 3.57 17.61
C ALA A 123 3.48 3.70 18.13
N THR A 124 3.75 3.10 19.28
CA THR A 124 5.08 3.10 19.90
C THR A 124 5.99 1.97 19.39
N ARG A 125 5.42 0.99 18.65
CA ARG A 125 6.18 -0.13 18.09
C ARG A 125 7.26 0.34 17.09
N PRO A 126 8.30 -0.46 16.83
CA PRO A 126 9.23 -0.20 15.74
C PRO A 126 8.56 -0.24 14.35
N THR A 127 9.16 0.41 13.36
CA THR A 127 8.88 0.18 11.95
C THR A 127 9.47 -1.17 11.54
N PHE A 128 8.74 -1.94 10.73
CA PHE A 128 9.24 -3.23 10.24
C PHE A 128 10.20 -3.03 9.07
N SER A 129 11.29 -3.79 9.09
CA SER A 129 12.18 -3.93 7.94
C SER A 129 11.50 -4.72 6.82
N VAL A 130 12.00 -4.57 5.60
CA VAL A 130 11.53 -5.37 4.45
C VAL A 130 11.75 -6.85 4.71
N GLN A 131 12.85 -7.20 5.35
CA GLN A 131 13.15 -8.60 5.70
C GLN A 131 12.11 -9.18 6.68
N GLN A 132 11.75 -8.48 7.73
CA GLN A 132 10.71 -8.92 8.68
C GLN A 132 9.36 -9.12 7.98
N ILE A 133 8.99 -8.18 7.10
CA ILE A 133 7.76 -8.29 6.30
C ILE A 133 7.81 -9.52 5.39
N GLY A 134 8.95 -9.76 4.72
CA GLY A 134 9.14 -10.93 3.86
C GLY A 134 9.00 -12.25 4.61
N GLU A 135 9.57 -12.35 5.81
CA GLU A 135 9.44 -13.53 6.68
C GLU A 135 7.98 -13.79 7.08
N LEU A 136 7.25 -12.74 7.43
CA LEU A 136 5.83 -12.82 7.75
C LEU A 136 4.99 -13.26 6.54
N ILE A 137 5.25 -12.68 5.36
CA ILE A 137 4.58 -13.07 4.11
C ILE A 137 4.86 -14.53 3.78
N ALA A 138 6.13 -14.96 3.85
CA ALA A 138 6.51 -16.34 3.61
C ALA A 138 5.83 -17.31 4.58
N PHE A 139 5.67 -16.90 5.85
CA PHE A 139 4.91 -17.67 6.84
C PHE A 139 3.44 -17.81 6.44
N CYS A 140 2.77 -16.71 6.10
CA CYS A 140 1.37 -16.73 5.68
C CYS A 140 1.16 -17.62 4.45
N LYS A 141 2.00 -17.48 3.43
CA LYS A 141 1.91 -18.25 2.18
C LYS A 141 2.25 -19.74 2.33
N ARG A 142 2.99 -20.15 3.35
CA ARG A 142 3.16 -21.58 3.68
C ARG A 142 1.88 -22.22 4.19
N ILE A 143 1.01 -21.44 4.84
CA ILE A 143 -0.28 -21.92 5.37
C ILE A 143 -1.34 -21.92 4.27
N ASP A 144 -1.42 -20.85 3.50
CA ASP A 144 -2.29 -20.73 2.33
C ASP A 144 -1.56 -19.98 1.20
N PRO A 145 -1.12 -20.70 0.14
CA PRO A 145 -0.43 -20.07 -1.00
C PRO A 145 -1.28 -19.07 -1.79
N ASN A 146 -2.61 -19.14 -1.67
CA ASN A 146 -3.54 -18.27 -2.40
C ASN A 146 -3.89 -16.98 -1.66
N ILE A 147 -3.40 -16.82 -0.43
CA ILE A 147 -3.66 -15.61 0.35
C ILE A 147 -3.03 -14.39 -0.32
N ILE A 148 -3.75 -13.30 -0.37
CA ILE A 148 -3.22 -12.02 -0.88
C ILE A 148 -2.52 -11.31 0.27
N CYS A 149 -1.22 -11.05 0.13
CA CYS A 149 -0.44 -10.26 1.08
C CYS A 149 -0.27 -8.83 0.54
N MET A 150 -0.95 -7.88 1.15
CA MET A 150 -0.87 -6.45 0.86
C MET A 150 -0.01 -5.75 1.92
N VAL A 151 0.90 -4.89 1.47
CA VAL A 151 1.70 -4.03 2.36
C VAL A 151 1.31 -2.57 2.15
N ASP A 152 0.86 -1.91 3.22
CA ASP A 152 0.87 -0.45 3.29
C ASP A 152 2.31 0.00 3.45
N ASN A 153 2.90 0.44 2.35
CA ASN A 153 4.31 0.80 2.26
C ASN A 153 4.60 2.28 2.55
N CYS A 154 3.57 3.04 2.94
CA CYS A 154 3.71 4.47 3.26
C CYS A 154 4.86 4.73 4.22
N TYR A 155 5.71 5.69 3.86
CA TYR A 155 6.96 6.10 4.53
C TYR A 155 8.09 5.05 4.46
N GLY A 156 7.87 3.89 3.82
CA GLY A 156 8.88 2.85 3.68
C GLY A 156 9.64 2.91 2.36
N GLU A 157 9.02 3.49 1.34
CA GLU A 157 9.59 3.50 -0.01
C GLU A 157 10.96 4.18 -0.03
N PHE A 158 11.93 3.54 -0.67
CA PHE A 158 13.33 4.01 -0.82
C PHE A 158 14.11 4.17 0.51
N VAL A 159 13.60 3.62 1.61
CA VAL A 159 14.32 3.59 2.90
C VAL A 159 15.36 2.47 2.92
N GLU A 160 15.02 1.33 2.32
CA GLU A 160 15.91 0.19 2.13
C GLU A 160 16.21 -0.01 0.65
N THR A 161 17.19 -0.86 0.32
CA THR A 161 17.61 -1.15 -1.06
C THR A 161 16.69 -2.14 -1.77
N ILE A 162 15.78 -2.76 -1.05
CA ILE A 162 14.75 -3.67 -1.53
C ILE A 162 13.39 -3.23 -0.99
N GLU A 163 12.33 -3.66 -1.65
CA GLU A 163 10.97 -3.35 -1.26
C GLU A 163 10.19 -4.63 -0.90
N PRO A 164 9.06 -4.53 -0.20
CA PRO A 164 8.28 -5.72 0.16
C PRO A 164 7.83 -6.58 -1.03
N SER A 165 7.71 -6.00 -2.21
CA SER A 165 7.44 -6.69 -3.48
C SER A 165 8.55 -7.67 -3.84
N ASP A 166 9.83 -7.36 -3.53
CA ASP A 166 10.96 -8.26 -3.75
C ASP A 166 10.89 -9.52 -2.87
N LEU A 167 10.19 -9.45 -1.75
CA LEU A 167 10.07 -10.54 -0.78
C LEU A 167 8.66 -11.15 -0.73
N GLY A 168 7.89 -11.03 -1.81
CA GLY A 168 6.67 -11.80 -2.04
C GLY A 168 5.37 -11.11 -1.66
N ALA A 169 5.36 -9.81 -1.40
CA ALA A 169 4.11 -9.07 -1.32
C ALA A 169 3.37 -9.11 -2.67
N ASP A 170 2.09 -9.50 -2.64
CA ASP A 170 1.27 -9.51 -3.85
C ASP A 170 0.88 -8.10 -4.28
N MET A 171 0.92 -7.16 -3.34
CA MET A 171 0.55 -5.77 -3.57
C MET A 171 1.23 -4.86 -2.56
N ILE A 172 1.84 -3.78 -3.02
CA ILE A 172 2.30 -2.66 -2.21
C ILE A 172 1.50 -1.42 -2.56
N VAL A 173 1.12 -0.65 -1.56
CA VAL A 173 0.20 0.47 -1.69
C VAL A 173 0.75 1.69 -0.97
N GLY A 174 0.61 2.87 -1.57
CA GLY A 174 1.06 4.09 -0.92
C GLY A 174 0.55 5.38 -1.57
N SER A 175 1.11 6.48 -1.11
CA SER A 175 0.70 7.84 -1.47
C SER A 175 1.80 8.59 -2.19
N LEU A 176 1.44 9.30 -3.26
CA LEU A 176 2.39 10.16 -3.97
C LEU A 176 2.75 11.44 -3.22
N ILE A 177 1.95 11.86 -2.23
CA ILE A 177 2.30 13.03 -1.40
C ILE A 177 3.33 12.70 -0.31
N LYS A 178 3.82 11.44 -0.28
CA LYS A 178 4.86 10.94 0.62
C LYS A 178 6.14 10.66 -0.17
N ASN A 179 6.92 9.64 0.24
CA ASN A 179 8.23 9.35 -0.36
C ASN A 179 8.22 9.30 -1.89
N PRO A 180 7.32 8.55 -2.57
CA PRO A 180 7.40 8.39 -4.03
C PRO A 180 7.17 9.68 -4.83
N GLY A 181 6.53 10.66 -4.24
CA GLY A 181 6.31 11.94 -4.91
C GLY A 181 7.47 12.92 -4.79
N GLY A 182 8.53 12.61 -4.01
CA GLY A 182 9.73 13.42 -3.90
C GLY A 182 9.49 14.88 -3.52
N GLY A 183 8.38 15.17 -2.81
CA GLY A 183 7.97 16.52 -2.45
C GLY A 183 7.36 17.34 -3.59
N LEU A 184 7.19 16.78 -4.79
CA LEU A 184 6.67 17.48 -5.97
C LEU A 184 5.26 17.04 -6.37
N ALA A 185 4.88 15.81 -6.10
CA ALA A 185 3.53 15.34 -6.43
C ALA A 185 2.48 15.99 -5.50
N PRO A 186 1.53 16.76 -6.04
CA PRO A 186 0.56 17.50 -5.21
C PRO A 186 -0.60 16.62 -4.73
N ILE A 187 -0.79 15.46 -5.34
CA ILE A 187 -1.89 14.52 -5.10
C ILE A 187 -1.49 13.14 -5.63
N GLY A 188 -2.29 12.14 -5.38
CA GLY A 188 -2.17 10.86 -6.02
C GLY A 188 -1.78 9.74 -5.08
N GLY A 189 -1.92 8.53 -5.59
CA GLY A 189 -1.52 7.30 -4.93
C GLY A 189 -1.05 6.27 -5.94
N TYR A 190 -0.44 5.20 -5.43
CA TYR A 190 -0.01 4.08 -6.24
C TYR A 190 -0.45 2.75 -5.62
N ILE A 191 -0.67 1.77 -6.48
CA ILE A 191 -0.87 0.37 -6.15
C ILE A 191 -0.02 -0.41 -7.13
N CYS A 192 1.01 -1.11 -6.65
CA CYS A 192 1.90 -1.93 -7.48
C CYS A 192 1.84 -3.38 -7.01
N GLY A 193 1.84 -4.34 -7.91
CA GLY A 193 1.78 -5.73 -7.50
C GLY A 193 1.51 -6.69 -8.65
N ARG A 194 0.96 -7.83 -8.28
CA ARG A 194 0.51 -8.86 -9.19
C ARG A 194 -0.59 -8.33 -10.10
N LYS A 195 -0.53 -8.63 -11.38
CA LYS A 195 -1.42 -8.04 -12.39
C LYS A 195 -2.90 -8.22 -12.09
N ASP A 196 -3.31 -9.41 -11.67
CA ASP A 196 -4.71 -9.73 -11.39
C ASP A 196 -5.30 -8.89 -10.25
N VAL A 197 -4.52 -8.61 -9.19
CA VAL A 197 -4.98 -7.78 -8.07
C VAL A 197 -4.98 -6.29 -8.43
N VAL A 198 -4.02 -5.84 -9.25
CA VAL A 198 -3.96 -4.44 -9.72
C VAL A 198 -5.07 -4.14 -10.72
N ASP A 199 -5.37 -5.05 -11.64
CA ASP A 199 -6.49 -4.91 -12.59
C ASP A 199 -7.84 -4.74 -11.84
N ARG A 200 -8.06 -5.50 -10.78
CA ARG A 200 -9.25 -5.32 -9.92
C ARG A 200 -9.29 -3.93 -9.28
N CYS A 201 -8.14 -3.42 -8.84
CA CYS A 201 -8.04 -2.06 -8.30
C CYS A 201 -8.39 -1.00 -9.35
N ALA A 202 -7.96 -1.17 -10.59
CA ALA A 202 -8.32 -0.28 -11.68
C ALA A 202 -9.82 -0.28 -11.97
N PHE A 203 -10.47 -1.44 -11.98
CA PHE A 203 -11.95 -1.53 -12.10
C PHE A 203 -12.67 -0.89 -10.91
N ARG A 204 -12.11 -1.00 -9.71
CA ARG A 204 -12.70 -0.38 -8.53
C ARG A 204 -12.52 1.13 -8.48
N LEU A 205 -11.38 1.63 -8.98
CA LEU A 205 -11.09 3.07 -9.03
C LEU A 205 -11.93 3.78 -10.08
N SER A 206 -12.11 3.17 -11.24
CA SER A 206 -12.91 3.72 -12.35
C SER A 206 -14.30 3.07 -12.41
N ALA A 207 -14.44 2.04 -13.23
CA ALA A 207 -15.63 1.19 -13.29
C ALA A 207 -15.27 -0.17 -13.92
N PRO A 208 -16.03 -1.25 -13.60
CA PRO A 208 -15.93 -2.50 -14.34
C PRO A 208 -16.09 -2.28 -15.85
N GLY A 209 -15.17 -2.85 -16.63
CA GLY A 209 -15.13 -2.69 -18.08
C GLY A 209 -14.33 -1.50 -18.59
N LEU A 210 -14.01 -0.51 -17.75
CA LEU A 210 -13.13 0.63 -18.09
C LEU A 210 -11.69 0.41 -17.58
N GLY A 211 -11.54 0.10 -16.29
CA GLY A 211 -10.25 -0.21 -15.69
C GLY A 211 -9.19 0.87 -15.91
N GLN A 212 -8.03 0.46 -16.42
CA GLN A 212 -6.88 1.33 -16.66
C GLN A 212 -7.01 2.25 -17.89
N GLU A 213 -7.97 2.00 -18.78
CA GLU A 213 -8.11 2.75 -20.03
C GLU A 213 -8.49 4.21 -19.84
N VAL A 214 -9.13 4.54 -18.73
CA VAL A 214 -9.59 5.89 -18.40
C VAL A 214 -8.80 6.51 -17.26
N GLY A 215 -8.90 7.84 -17.15
CA GLY A 215 -8.26 8.63 -16.10
C GLY A 215 -7.24 9.63 -16.70
N ALA A 216 -7.73 10.82 -16.98
CA ALA A 216 -6.90 11.89 -17.51
C ALA A 216 -5.79 12.29 -16.53
N ASN A 217 -4.61 12.65 -17.05
CA ASN A 217 -3.44 13.00 -16.23
C ASN A 217 -3.47 14.46 -15.71
N LEU A 218 -4.37 15.30 -16.26
CA LEU A 218 -4.59 16.68 -15.85
C LEU A 218 -3.31 17.55 -15.87
N GLY A 219 -2.31 17.18 -16.66
CA GLY A 219 -1.02 17.89 -16.72
C GLY A 219 -0.06 17.59 -15.57
N LEU A 220 -0.35 16.62 -14.71
CA LEU A 220 0.45 16.33 -13.52
C LEU A 220 1.67 15.42 -13.77
N MET A 221 1.78 14.83 -14.96
CA MET A 221 2.87 13.90 -15.27
C MET A 221 4.27 14.47 -15.04
N PRO A 222 4.59 15.73 -15.39
CA PRO A 222 5.93 16.28 -15.10
C PRO A 222 6.28 16.22 -13.62
N ALA A 223 5.36 16.60 -12.73
CA ALA A 223 5.57 16.56 -11.28
C ALA A 223 5.71 15.11 -10.76
N PHE A 224 4.94 14.18 -11.30
CA PHE A 224 5.00 12.78 -10.89
C PHE A 224 6.32 12.13 -11.32
N TYR A 225 6.74 12.30 -12.58
CA TYR A 225 8.01 11.75 -13.05
C TYR A 225 9.21 12.36 -12.35
N GLN A 226 9.24 13.68 -12.23
CA GLN A 226 10.35 14.35 -11.56
C GLN A 226 10.38 14.03 -10.07
N GLY A 227 9.22 13.98 -9.43
CA GLY A 227 9.09 13.60 -8.02
C GLY A 227 9.60 12.20 -7.78
N PHE A 228 9.18 11.22 -8.58
CA PHE A 228 9.62 9.83 -8.45
C PHE A 228 11.13 9.68 -8.69
N PHE A 229 11.67 10.36 -9.70
CA PHE A 229 13.11 10.38 -9.95
C PHE A 229 13.92 10.93 -8.78
N LEU A 230 13.43 11.96 -8.10
CA LEU A 230 14.09 12.57 -6.96
C LEU A 230 13.82 11.86 -5.63
N ALA A 231 12.79 11.03 -5.57
CA ALA A 231 12.30 10.41 -4.35
C ALA A 231 13.36 9.71 -3.50
N PRO A 232 14.30 8.91 -4.05
CA PRO A 232 15.34 8.28 -3.23
C PRO A 232 16.25 9.30 -2.53
N THR A 233 16.63 10.36 -3.24
CA THR A 233 17.48 11.43 -2.67
C THR A 233 16.75 12.23 -1.61
N VAL A 234 15.49 12.58 -1.85
CA VAL A 234 14.66 13.32 -0.90
C VAL A 234 14.41 12.49 0.36
N THR A 235 14.08 11.20 0.21
CA THR A 235 13.88 10.28 1.34
C THR A 235 15.15 10.10 2.16
N ALA A 236 16.31 9.91 1.51
CA ALA A 236 17.59 9.82 2.20
C ALA A 236 17.93 11.12 2.97
N GLY A 237 17.63 12.29 2.39
CA GLY A 237 17.78 13.58 3.05
C GLY A 237 16.90 13.71 4.29
N ALA A 238 15.64 13.31 4.22
CA ALA A 238 14.71 13.32 5.33
C ALA A 238 15.16 12.39 6.47
N LEU A 239 15.61 11.17 6.15
CA LEU A 239 16.14 10.23 7.15
C LEU A 239 17.40 10.77 7.85
N LYS A 240 18.34 11.33 7.09
CA LYS A 240 19.53 11.95 7.68
C LYS A 240 19.15 13.10 8.63
N GLY A 241 18.19 13.94 8.22
CA GLY A 241 17.69 15.03 9.07
C GLY A 241 17.06 14.52 10.36
N ALA A 242 16.24 13.47 10.28
CA ALA A 242 15.60 12.86 11.45
C ALA A 242 16.63 12.25 12.43
N VAL A 243 17.59 11.48 11.91
CA VAL A 243 18.67 10.90 12.72
C VAL A 243 19.53 11.99 13.36
N PHE A 244 19.87 13.03 12.61
CA PHE A 244 20.64 14.17 13.15
C PHE A 244 19.88 14.88 14.28
N ALA A 245 18.59 15.19 14.07
CA ALA A 245 17.76 15.83 15.07
C ALA A 245 17.65 14.97 16.35
N ALA A 246 17.38 13.67 16.22
CA ALA A 246 17.30 12.76 17.34
C ALA A 246 18.59 12.79 18.19
N ASN A 247 19.75 12.68 17.56
CA ASN A 247 21.04 12.72 18.26
C ASN A 247 21.35 14.06 18.93
N VAL A 248 20.82 15.18 18.39
CA VAL A 248 20.99 16.51 19.02
C VAL A 248 20.12 16.65 20.25
N TYR A 249 18.87 16.18 20.20
CA TYR A 249 17.91 16.32 21.30
C TYR A 249 18.05 15.23 22.39
N GLU A 250 18.74 14.14 22.13
CA GLU A 250 19.01 13.09 23.12
C GLU A 250 20.13 13.51 24.12
N ARG A 251 20.93 14.54 23.79
CA ARG A 251 22.03 15.08 24.62
C ARG A 251 21.54 16.21 25.54
#